data_5d98c511bfdb0e3e84faab41eca3bce4
#
_entry.id   5d98c511bfdb0e3e84faab41eca3bce4
#
_cell.length_a   1.000
_cell.length_b   1.000
_cell.length_c   1.000
_cell.angle_alpha   90.00
_cell.angle_beta   90.00
_cell.angle_gamma   90.00
#
_symmetry.space_group_name_H-M   'P 1'
#
loop_
_entity.id
_entity.type
_entity.pdbx_description
1 polymer ?
#
loop_
_entity_poly.entity_id
_entity_poly.type
_entity_poly.pdbx_seq_one_letter_code
_entity_poly.pdbx_strand_id
1 'polypeptide(L)'
;MVFNYLILNDDAHLKNFSLINRGDGEYHLAPAYDLVNTSLHLYEPRIFALDKGLFREGMLFSDTRTVKRSDFEEFGCRIGLAPRLVKRELDAFASEQPLVKNLINRSFLSEKLKRYYWQSFSYRRTTLR
;
A
#
# COMPACT_ATOMS: atom_id res chain seq x y z
N MET A 1 -2.00 -2.07 -4.26
CA MET A 1 -2.38 -0.81 -3.52
C MET A 1 -2.18 -0.97 -2.01
N VAL A 2 -2.92 -1.85 -1.32
CA VAL A 2 -2.82 -2.02 0.15
C VAL A 2 -1.38 -2.27 0.63
N PHE A 3 -0.63 -3.12 -0.06
CA PHE A 3 0.78 -3.37 0.27
C PHE A 3 1.62 -2.09 0.20
N ASN A 4 1.53 -1.32 -0.89
CA ASN A 4 2.25 -0.04 -1.04
C ASN A 4 1.89 0.95 0.07
N TYR A 5 0.61 1.01 0.47
CA TYR A 5 0.19 1.79 1.61
C TYR A 5 0.90 1.37 2.90
N LEU A 6 0.93 0.06 3.20
CA LEU A 6 1.54 -0.45 4.43
C LEU A 6 3.05 -0.22 4.51
N ILE A 7 3.76 -0.38 3.39
CA ILE A 7 5.22 -0.18 3.35
C ILE A 7 5.65 1.28 3.16
N LEU A 8 4.71 2.22 3.10
CA LEU A 8 4.97 3.64 2.88
C LEU A 8 5.64 3.92 1.52
N ASN A 9 5.20 3.23 0.48
CA ASN A 9 5.57 3.51 -0.90
C ASN A 9 4.62 4.56 -1.48
N ASP A 10 5.00 5.83 -1.41
CA ASP A 10 4.23 6.95 -1.95
C ASP A 10 4.55 7.26 -3.41
N ASP A 11 5.49 6.55 -4.01
CA ASP A 11 5.86 6.67 -5.43
C ASP A 11 5.25 5.56 -6.31
N ALA A 12 4.32 4.77 -5.80
CA ALA A 12 3.64 3.72 -6.55
C ALA A 12 2.64 4.30 -7.57
N HIS A 13 3.14 4.96 -8.60
CA HIS A 13 2.34 5.55 -9.68
C HIS A 13 2.02 4.52 -10.79
N LEU A 14 1.19 4.90 -11.79
CA LEU A 14 0.71 3.98 -12.83
C LEU A 14 1.83 3.28 -13.62
N LYS A 15 3.00 3.90 -13.80
CA LYS A 15 4.14 3.28 -14.50
C LYS A 15 4.77 2.11 -13.74
N ASN A 16 4.47 1.96 -12.44
CA ASN A 16 4.90 0.83 -11.64
C ASN A 16 3.95 -0.39 -11.76
N PHE A 17 2.97 -0.32 -12.66
CA PHE A 17 2.04 -1.41 -12.95
C PHE A 17 2.09 -1.72 -14.44
N SER A 18 2.61 -2.89 -14.79
CA SER A 18 2.78 -3.32 -16.18
C SER A 18 1.94 -4.53 -16.50
N LEU A 19 1.58 -4.67 -17.76
CA LEU A 19 0.95 -5.86 -18.28
C LEU A 19 1.95 -6.64 -19.15
N ILE A 20 1.94 -7.96 -19.04
CA ILE A 20 2.75 -8.87 -19.84
C ILE A 20 1.82 -9.64 -20.76
N ASN A 21 2.10 -9.60 -22.06
CA ASN A 21 1.50 -10.50 -23.03
C ASN A 21 2.32 -11.80 -23.04
N ARG A 22 1.67 -12.92 -22.76
CA ARG A 22 2.31 -14.25 -22.74
C ARG A 22 2.28 -14.96 -24.09
N GLY A 23 1.81 -14.29 -25.16
CA GLY A 23 1.74 -14.85 -26.50
C GLY A 23 0.45 -15.61 -26.83
N ASP A 24 -0.48 -15.70 -25.89
CA ASP A 24 -1.81 -16.30 -26.04
C ASP A 24 -2.91 -15.26 -26.37
N GLY A 25 -2.51 -13.99 -26.52
CA GLY A 25 -3.44 -12.87 -26.71
C GLY A 25 -3.99 -12.29 -25.41
N GLU A 26 -3.68 -12.88 -24.27
CA GLU A 26 -4.10 -12.38 -22.95
C GLU A 26 -3.01 -11.55 -22.26
N TYR A 27 -3.45 -10.51 -21.57
CA TYR A 27 -2.58 -9.65 -20.79
C TYR A 27 -2.72 -9.97 -19.30
N HIS A 28 -1.61 -10.24 -18.65
CA HIS A 28 -1.54 -10.50 -17.22
C HIS A 28 -0.78 -9.39 -16.53
N LEU A 29 -1.17 -9.06 -15.30
CA LEU A 29 -0.42 -8.12 -14.49
C LEU A 29 0.99 -8.67 -14.25
N ALA A 30 2.01 -7.84 -14.49
CA ALA A 30 3.39 -8.18 -14.18
C ALA A 30 3.56 -8.45 -12.67
N PRO A 31 4.55 -9.27 -12.28
CA PRO A 31 4.95 -9.34 -10.89
C PRO A 31 5.21 -7.94 -10.32
N ALA A 32 4.84 -7.73 -9.08
CA ALA A 32 5.03 -6.43 -8.43
C ALA A 32 6.53 -6.09 -8.37
N TYR A 33 6.87 -4.87 -8.73
CA TYR A 33 8.23 -4.33 -8.70
C TYR A 33 8.21 -2.90 -8.12
N ASP A 34 9.38 -2.35 -7.87
CA ASP A 34 9.56 -1.02 -7.28
C ASP A 34 8.83 -0.85 -5.94
N LEU A 35 8.94 -1.87 -5.10
CA LEU A 35 8.32 -1.95 -3.78
C LEU A 35 9.28 -1.39 -2.73
N VAL A 36 9.34 -0.07 -2.65
CA VAL A 36 10.29 0.67 -1.80
C VAL A 36 9.56 1.45 -0.73
N ASN A 37 10.14 1.58 0.46
CA ASN A 37 9.68 2.57 1.43
C ASN A 37 10.28 3.94 1.09
N THR A 38 9.52 4.81 0.48
CA THR A 38 9.98 6.14 0.06
C THR A 38 9.98 7.15 1.19
N SER A 39 9.13 6.98 2.20
CA SER A 39 8.99 7.93 3.32
C SER A 39 10.23 8.02 4.22
N LEU A 40 11.14 7.05 4.15
CA LEU A 40 12.41 7.10 4.87
C LEU A 40 13.37 8.18 4.34
N HIS A 41 13.15 8.64 3.11
CA HIS A 41 14.04 9.52 2.37
C HIS A 41 13.41 10.86 2.00
N LEU A 42 12.11 11.05 2.25
CA LEU A 42 11.37 12.25 1.91
C LEU A 42 11.04 13.07 3.15
N TYR A 43 11.20 14.40 3.06
CA TYR A 43 10.84 15.33 4.13
C TYR A 43 9.32 15.46 4.32
N GLU A 44 8.56 15.33 3.23
CA GLU A 44 7.10 15.36 3.22
C GLU A 44 6.56 14.13 2.49
N PRO A 45 6.47 12.97 3.19
CA PRO A 45 5.98 11.75 2.58
C PRO A 45 4.50 11.92 2.21
N ARG A 46 4.16 11.61 0.98
CA ARG A 46 2.79 11.44 0.52
C ARG A 46 2.30 10.06 0.95
N ILE A 47 0.99 9.86 0.98
CA ILE A 47 0.46 8.53 1.29
C ILE A 47 0.36 7.68 0.04
N PHE A 48 0.05 8.30 -1.09
CA PHE A 48 -0.04 7.67 -2.40
C PHE A 48 0.34 8.65 -3.51
N ALA A 49 1.01 8.13 -4.55
CA ALA A 49 1.19 8.84 -5.80
C ALA A 49 -0.12 8.95 -6.62
N LEU A 50 -1.09 8.06 -6.33
CA LEU A 50 -2.38 7.95 -7.01
C LEU A 50 -3.54 8.38 -6.09
N ASP A 51 -3.38 9.46 -5.36
CA ASP A 51 -4.35 9.94 -4.39
C ASP A 51 -5.59 10.60 -5.04
N LYS A 52 -5.42 11.23 -6.21
CA LYS A 52 -6.52 11.94 -6.89
C LYS A 52 -7.42 10.98 -7.66
N GLY A 53 -8.66 10.86 -7.20
CA GLY A 53 -9.72 10.14 -7.90
C GLY A 53 -9.66 8.62 -7.80
N LEU A 54 -8.60 8.04 -7.22
CA LEU A 54 -8.46 6.60 -7.14
C LEU A 54 -9.29 6.00 -6.01
N PHE A 55 -9.27 6.63 -4.84
CA PHE A 55 -10.02 6.15 -3.68
C PHE A 55 -11.47 6.63 -3.72
N ARG A 56 -11.70 7.91 -3.63
CA ARG A 56 -13.03 8.53 -3.76
C ARG A 56 -12.92 9.89 -4.43
N GLU A 57 -13.91 10.21 -5.21
CA GLU A 57 -14.03 11.53 -5.80
C GLU A 57 -14.12 12.60 -4.71
N GLY A 58 -13.37 13.69 -4.87
CA GLY A 58 -13.35 14.78 -3.89
C GLY A 58 -12.60 14.49 -2.59
N MET A 59 -11.87 13.38 -2.47
CA MET A 59 -10.98 13.14 -1.33
C MET A 59 -9.91 14.23 -1.24
N LEU A 60 -9.87 14.96 -0.11
CA LEU A 60 -8.89 15.99 0.13
C LEU A 60 -7.52 15.37 0.49
N PHE A 61 -6.44 16.07 0.15
CA PHE A 61 -5.08 15.62 0.48
C PHE A 61 -4.88 15.40 2.00
N SER A 62 -5.54 16.20 2.84
CA SER A 62 -5.55 16.02 4.29
C SER A 62 -6.15 14.67 4.71
N ASP A 63 -7.11 14.15 3.96
CA ASP A 63 -7.78 12.89 4.26
C ASP A 63 -6.93 11.69 3.90
N THR A 64 -5.99 11.84 2.96
CA THR A 64 -5.09 10.75 2.55
C THR A 64 -4.15 10.31 3.67
N ARG A 65 -3.89 11.17 4.65
CA ARG A 65 -3.11 10.83 5.84
C ARG A 65 -3.83 9.87 6.78
N THR A 66 -5.13 9.75 6.64
CA THR A 66 -6.00 8.96 7.51
C THR A 66 -6.77 7.86 6.75
N VAL A 67 -6.18 7.34 5.66
CA VAL A 67 -6.80 6.26 4.89
C VAL A 67 -7.12 5.09 5.81
N LYS A 68 -8.38 4.64 5.73
CA LYS A 68 -8.95 3.61 6.58
C LYS A 68 -9.39 2.41 5.73
N ARG A 69 -9.77 1.35 6.43
CA ARG A 69 -10.37 0.17 5.82
C ARG A 69 -11.53 0.51 4.88
N SER A 70 -12.45 1.38 5.31
CA SER A 70 -13.62 1.80 4.52
C SER A 70 -13.25 2.43 3.17
N ASP A 71 -12.13 3.16 3.11
CA ASP A 71 -11.66 3.77 1.86
C ASP A 71 -11.20 2.70 0.86
N PHE A 72 -10.54 1.64 1.35
CA PHE A 72 -10.16 0.50 0.52
C PHE A 72 -11.37 -0.36 0.11
N GLU A 73 -12.38 -0.48 0.95
CA GLU A 73 -13.62 -1.18 0.63
C GLU A 73 -14.38 -0.43 -0.48
N GLU A 74 -14.49 0.90 -0.38
CA GLU A 74 -15.06 1.74 -1.42
C GLU A 74 -14.26 1.64 -2.73
N PHE A 75 -12.93 1.72 -2.65
CA PHE A 75 -12.07 1.54 -3.81
C PHE A 75 -12.29 0.17 -4.48
N GLY A 76 -12.34 -0.90 -3.70
CA GLY A 76 -12.64 -2.24 -4.21
C GLY A 76 -13.97 -2.31 -4.94
N CYS A 77 -15.00 -1.67 -4.41
CA CYS A 77 -16.31 -1.57 -5.05
C CYS A 77 -16.23 -0.82 -6.39
N ARG A 78 -15.55 0.31 -6.43
CA ARG A 78 -15.38 1.14 -7.65
C ARG A 78 -14.69 0.40 -8.80
N ILE A 79 -13.73 -0.45 -8.49
CA ILE A 79 -13.03 -1.27 -9.50
C ILE A 79 -13.70 -2.62 -9.77
N GLY A 80 -14.92 -2.83 -9.25
CA GLY A 80 -15.73 -4.01 -9.53
C GLY A 80 -15.31 -5.30 -8.80
N LEU A 81 -14.55 -5.20 -7.71
CA LEU A 81 -14.19 -6.37 -6.91
C LEU A 81 -15.36 -6.84 -6.04
N ALA A 82 -15.52 -8.15 -5.92
CA ALA A 82 -16.51 -8.73 -5.03
C ALA A 82 -16.19 -8.35 -3.55
N PRO A 83 -17.18 -7.88 -2.75
CA PRO A 83 -16.94 -7.44 -1.37
C PRO A 83 -16.28 -8.51 -0.49
N ARG A 84 -16.61 -9.79 -0.69
CA ARG A 84 -15.95 -10.91 0.01
C ARG A 84 -14.46 -10.99 -0.26
N LEU A 85 -14.04 -10.72 -1.51
CA LEU A 85 -12.63 -10.71 -1.89
C LEU A 85 -11.91 -9.54 -1.21
N VAL A 86 -12.49 -8.34 -1.30
CA VAL A 86 -11.93 -7.13 -0.67
C VAL A 86 -11.75 -7.35 0.84
N LYS A 87 -12.80 -7.84 1.52
CA LYS A 87 -12.74 -8.14 2.96
C LYS A 87 -11.63 -9.13 3.28
N ARG A 88 -11.55 -10.24 2.56
CA ARG A 88 -10.53 -11.27 2.77
C ARG A 88 -9.12 -10.71 2.67
N GLU A 89 -8.84 -9.95 1.62
CA GLU A 89 -7.52 -9.36 1.40
C GLU A 89 -7.17 -8.31 2.48
N LEU A 90 -8.13 -7.47 2.87
CA LEU A 90 -7.91 -6.49 3.93
C LEU A 90 -7.68 -7.18 5.28
N ASP A 91 -8.43 -8.23 5.62
CA ASP A 91 -8.23 -9.01 6.84
C ASP A 91 -6.82 -9.66 6.86
N ALA A 92 -6.35 -10.17 5.71
CA ALA A 92 -5.01 -10.72 5.59
C ALA A 92 -3.92 -9.65 5.85
N PHE A 93 -4.06 -8.45 5.30
CA PHE A 93 -3.11 -7.35 5.53
C PHE A 93 -3.22 -6.76 6.95
N ALA A 94 -4.40 -6.75 7.56
CA ALA A 94 -4.62 -6.28 8.93
C ALA A 94 -4.08 -7.26 9.99
N SER A 95 -3.89 -8.53 9.63
CA SER A 95 -3.38 -9.56 10.52
C SER A 95 -1.93 -9.29 10.95
N GLU A 96 -1.43 -10.01 11.95
CA GLU A 96 -0.05 -9.88 12.39
C GLU A 96 0.92 -10.36 11.30
N GLN A 97 1.99 -9.57 11.13
CA GLN A 97 3.02 -9.79 10.11
C GLN A 97 4.41 -9.96 10.78
N PRO A 98 4.68 -11.07 11.45
CA PRO A 98 5.91 -11.23 12.25
C PRO A 98 7.18 -11.17 11.40
N LEU A 99 7.12 -11.59 10.14
CA LEU A 99 8.24 -11.53 9.21
C LEU A 99 8.67 -10.09 8.90
N VAL A 100 7.74 -9.13 8.85
CA VAL A 100 8.04 -7.72 8.54
C VAL A 100 8.98 -7.15 9.61
N LYS A 101 8.69 -7.37 10.90
CA LYS A 101 9.53 -6.89 11.99
C LYS A 101 10.93 -7.51 11.93
N ASN A 102 11.01 -8.79 11.63
CA ASN A 102 12.31 -9.49 11.47
C ASN A 102 13.12 -8.92 10.31
N LEU A 103 12.49 -8.71 9.14
CA LEU A 103 13.14 -8.12 7.97
C LEU A 103 13.65 -6.70 8.23
N ILE A 104 12.84 -5.86 8.89
CA ILE A 104 13.26 -4.51 9.30
C ILE A 104 14.48 -4.58 10.23
N ASN A 105 14.46 -5.45 11.23
CA ASN A 105 15.58 -5.60 12.18
C ASN A 105 16.86 -6.07 11.52
N ARG A 106 16.77 -6.91 10.48
CA ARG A 106 17.91 -7.42 9.71
C ARG A 106 18.40 -6.49 8.62
N SER A 107 17.69 -5.41 8.34
CA SER A 107 18.07 -4.42 7.32
C SER A 107 19.30 -3.61 7.76
N PHE A 108 19.94 -2.95 6.80
CA PHE A 108 21.06 -2.03 7.04
C PHE A 108 20.65 -0.63 7.51
N LEU A 109 19.36 -0.42 7.80
CA LEU A 109 18.86 0.85 8.33
C LEU A 109 19.45 1.13 9.73
N SER A 110 19.60 2.42 10.04
CA SER A 110 19.93 2.83 11.41
C SER A 110 18.81 2.45 12.39
N GLU A 111 19.12 2.27 13.66
CA GLU A 111 18.13 1.91 14.68
C GLU A 111 16.97 2.93 14.79
N LYS A 112 17.25 4.21 14.52
CA LYS A 112 16.23 5.26 14.45
C LYS A 112 15.25 5.00 13.29
N LEU A 113 15.76 4.67 12.10
CA LEU A 113 14.96 4.39 10.92
C LEU A 113 14.19 3.06 11.04
N LYS A 114 14.79 2.02 11.65
CA LYS A 114 14.08 0.77 11.93
C LYS A 114 12.87 0.99 12.83
N ARG A 115 13.02 1.79 13.90
CA ARG A 115 11.92 2.15 14.81
C ARG A 115 10.83 2.93 14.09
N TYR A 116 11.22 3.95 13.33
CA TYR A 116 10.27 4.75 12.55
C TYR A 116 9.48 3.87 11.55
N TYR A 117 10.18 3.02 10.79
CA TYR A 117 9.53 2.13 9.84
C TYR A 117 8.54 1.19 10.53
N TRP A 118 8.95 0.53 11.60
CA TRP A 118 8.07 -0.37 12.33
C TRP A 118 6.85 0.33 12.93
N GLN A 119 7.02 1.50 13.51
CA GLN A 119 5.92 2.29 14.07
C GLN A 119 4.92 2.71 12.99
N SER A 120 5.41 3.22 11.87
CA SER A 120 4.58 3.66 10.75
C SER A 120 3.84 2.50 10.09
N PHE A 121 4.52 1.38 9.85
CA PHE A 121 3.89 0.16 9.34
C PHE A 121 2.80 -0.36 10.29
N SER A 122 3.12 -0.44 11.58
CA SER A 122 2.17 -0.92 12.59
C SER A 122 0.95 -0.01 12.70
N TYR A 123 1.14 1.30 12.67
CA TYR A 123 0.05 2.26 12.67
C TYR A 123 -0.86 2.07 11.45
N ARG A 124 -0.30 2.04 10.23
CA ARG A 124 -1.10 1.84 9.01
C ARG A 124 -1.84 0.51 9.00
N ARG A 125 -1.24 -0.53 9.56
CA ARG A 125 -1.93 -1.82 9.73
C ARG A 125 -3.14 -1.70 10.64
N THR A 126 -3.09 -0.90 11.70
CA THR A 126 -4.25 -0.71 12.59
C THR A 126 -5.40 0.02 11.92
N THR A 127 -5.15 0.87 10.92
CA THR A 127 -6.21 1.56 10.16
C THR A 127 -6.99 0.62 9.22
N LEU A 128 -6.49 -0.60 9.00
CA LEU A 128 -7.15 -1.64 8.20
C LEU A 128 -8.03 -2.61 9.02
N ARG A 129 -8.11 -2.41 10.34
CA ARG A 129 -8.93 -3.25 11.25
C ARG A 129 -10.39 -2.85 11.30
#